data_a22bc86d056dbf1a701d9e88ade1a6a2
#
_entry.id   a22bc86d056dbf1a701d9e88ade1a6a2
#
_cell.length_a   1.000
_cell.length_b   1.000
_cell.length_c   1.000
_cell.angle_alpha   90.00
_cell.angle_beta   90.00
_cell.angle_gamma   90.00
#
_symmetry.space_group_name_H-M   'P 1'
#
loop_
_entity.id
_entity.type
_entity.pdbx_description
1 polymer ?
#
loop_
_entity_poly.entity_id
_entity_poly.type
_entity_poly.pdbx_seq_one_letter_code
_entity_poly.pdbx_strand_id
1 'polypeptide(L)'
;VILAAFYCTAHIMANPPTQPAFFATVQPIVLHDALAELLGASPDGRIEYTYAGAVALAGHSCPTVAGAWLMTTRALAHLYPEGLPERGNLSVDFRDAQKAGTTGVVAAVVSWITGAAGDGGFKGLAGSHARCGLLRFEVAMQGQFRILRRDTGVGVELDYRPERVPAQPEMAELMGAIKSGTASAEQRRAFGEAWQDRVRRILVENGNDPDLVTLTPSV
;
A
#
# COMPACT_ATOMS: atom_id res chain seq x y z
N VAL A 1 53.57 8.98 6.19
CA VAL A 1 52.40 9.20 7.09
C VAL A 1 51.23 8.39 6.54
N ILE A 2 50.95 7.21 7.17
CA ILE A 2 49.90 6.30 6.77
C ILE A 2 48.65 6.71 7.54
N LEU A 3 47.65 7.24 6.85
CA LEU A 3 46.30 7.43 7.43
C LEU A 3 45.58 6.07 7.42
N ALA A 4 45.49 5.44 8.59
CA ALA A 4 44.59 4.31 8.80
C ALA A 4 43.14 4.81 8.84
N ALA A 5 42.37 4.52 7.81
CA ALA A 5 40.94 4.73 7.81
C ALA A 5 40.28 3.71 8.74
N PHE A 6 39.83 4.16 9.90
CA PHE A 6 38.95 3.37 10.76
C PHE A 6 37.55 3.28 10.12
N TYR A 7 37.27 2.21 9.38
CA TYR A 7 35.92 1.83 9.05
C TYR A 7 35.26 1.27 10.33
N CYS A 8 34.48 2.10 11.00
CA CYS A 8 33.61 1.65 12.06
C CYS A 8 32.45 0.86 11.40
N THR A 9 32.64 -0.45 11.23
CA THR A 9 31.56 -1.37 10.89
C THR A 9 30.72 -1.59 12.14
N ALA A 10 29.85 -0.64 12.46
CA ALA A 10 28.74 -0.91 13.34
C ALA A 10 27.81 -1.91 12.60
N HIS A 11 28.02 -3.20 12.82
CA HIS A 11 27.05 -4.21 12.50
C HIS A 11 25.83 -3.95 13.39
N ILE A 12 24.85 -3.23 12.87
CA ILE A 12 23.52 -3.26 13.44
C ILE A 12 22.99 -4.66 13.13
N MET A 13 23.33 -5.60 14.01
CA MET A 13 22.72 -6.94 14.07
C MET A 13 21.30 -6.74 14.62
N ALA A 14 20.46 -6.06 13.82
CA ALA A 14 19.04 -6.05 14.09
C ALA A 14 18.56 -7.48 13.80
N ASN A 15 18.08 -8.18 14.83
CA ASN A 15 17.20 -9.30 14.57
C ASN A 15 16.12 -8.82 13.61
N PRO A 16 15.82 -9.57 12.54
CA PRO A 16 14.73 -9.17 11.66
C PRO A 16 13.47 -8.94 12.50
N PRO A 17 12.71 -7.87 12.27
CA PRO A 17 11.51 -7.62 13.03
C PRO A 17 10.61 -8.85 12.96
N THR A 18 10.17 -9.35 14.10
CA THR A 18 9.22 -10.46 14.19
C THR A 18 7.85 -9.95 13.71
N GLN A 19 7.60 -10.05 12.42
CA GLN A 19 6.34 -9.71 11.81
C GLN A 19 5.35 -10.86 11.94
N PRO A 20 4.02 -10.59 11.99
CA PRO A 20 3.02 -11.64 11.92
C PRO A 20 3.25 -12.57 10.72
N ALA A 21 3.21 -13.88 10.95
CA ALA A 21 3.56 -14.88 9.92
C ALA A 21 2.69 -14.76 8.65
N PHE A 22 1.44 -14.29 8.77
CA PHE A 22 0.55 -14.14 7.62
C PHE A 22 1.03 -13.08 6.61
N PHE A 23 1.92 -12.15 6.98
CA PHE A 23 2.45 -11.18 6.01
C PHE A 23 3.13 -11.88 4.83
N ALA A 24 3.81 -12.99 5.10
CA ALA A 24 4.47 -13.81 4.08
C ALA A 24 3.51 -14.61 3.20
N THR A 25 2.24 -14.76 3.61
CA THR A 25 1.23 -15.46 2.81
C THR A 25 0.44 -14.54 1.87
N VAL A 26 0.57 -13.22 2.06
CA VAL A 26 -0.05 -12.24 1.17
C VAL A 26 0.74 -12.19 -0.13
N GLN A 27 0.05 -12.43 -1.26
CA GLN A 27 0.69 -12.43 -2.57
C GLN A 27 1.36 -11.08 -2.86
N PRO A 28 2.61 -11.08 -3.30
CA PRO A 28 3.30 -9.85 -3.68
C PRO A 28 2.69 -9.24 -4.95
N ILE A 29 2.87 -7.95 -5.12
CA ILE A 29 2.54 -7.22 -6.35
C ILE A 29 3.84 -7.04 -7.13
N VAL A 30 3.87 -7.52 -8.37
CA VAL A 30 5.02 -7.36 -9.27
C VAL A 30 4.63 -6.44 -10.40
N LEU A 31 5.45 -5.41 -10.64
CA LEU A 31 5.29 -4.48 -11.76
C LEU A 31 6.58 -4.44 -12.59
N HIS A 32 6.45 -4.02 -13.83
CA HIS A 32 7.59 -3.58 -14.64
C HIS A 32 7.78 -2.06 -14.46
N ASP A 33 9.02 -1.60 -14.31
CA ASP A 33 9.37 -0.18 -14.24
C ASP A 33 10.51 0.10 -15.23
N ALA A 34 10.17 0.68 -16.37
CA ALA A 34 11.13 1.01 -17.43
C ALA A 34 12.21 2.01 -16.97
N LEU A 35 11.93 2.84 -15.95
CA LEU A 35 12.98 3.72 -15.38
C LEU A 35 13.97 2.92 -14.54
N ALA A 36 13.50 1.93 -13.77
CA ALA A 36 14.38 1.06 -12.98
C ALA A 36 15.29 0.22 -13.88
N GLU A 37 14.76 -0.27 -15.00
CA GLU A 37 15.53 -0.98 -16.03
C GLU A 37 16.58 -0.03 -16.65
N LEU A 38 16.17 1.13 -17.14
CA LEU A 38 17.03 2.11 -17.76
C LEU A 38 18.20 2.54 -16.85
N LEU A 39 17.94 2.70 -15.56
CA LEU A 39 18.94 3.12 -14.57
C LEU A 39 19.72 1.95 -13.95
N GLY A 40 19.47 0.71 -14.35
CA GLY A 40 20.15 -0.47 -13.87
C GLY A 40 19.81 -0.87 -12.43
N ALA A 41 18.70 -0.35 -11.87
CA ALA A 41 18.24 -0.74 -10.55
C ALA A 41 17.60 -2.15 -10.57
N SER A 42 17.04 -2.55 -11.72
CA SER A 42 16.52 -3.89 -11.98
C SER A 42 16.85 -4.23 -13.45
N PRO A 43 17.60 -5.31 -13.72
CA PRO A 43 18.04 -5.64 -15.09
C PRO A 43 16.91 -5.91 -16.09
N ASP A 44 15.76 -6.32 -15.59
CA ASP A 44 14.55 -6.65 -16.37
C ASP A 44 13.35 -5.74 -16.00
N GLY A 45 13.61 -4.65 -15.30
CA GLY A 45 12.60 -3.70 -14.85
C GLY A 45 11.61 -4.24 -13.80
N ARG A 46 11.71 -5.51 -13.37
CA ARG A 46 10.77 -6.11 -12.42
C ARG A 46 11.03 -5.57 -11.01
N ILE A 47 9.98 -5.07 -10.39
CA ILE A 47 9.99 -4.63 -8.99
C ILE A 47 8.88 -5.36 -8.25
N GLU A 48 9.25 -5.98 -7.14
CA GLU A 48 8.32 -6.68 -6.25
C GLU A 48 7.99 -5.82 -5.03
N TYR A 49 6.71 -5.72 -4.73
CA TYR A 49 6.15 -5.08 -3.55
C TYR A 49 5.53 -6.14 -2.67
N THR A 50 5.83 -6.12 -1.36
CA THR A 50 5.25 -7.03 -0.38
C THR A 50 4.35 -6.28 0.59
N TYR A 51 3.40 -6.96 1.22
CA TYR A 51 2.57 -6.35 2.26
C TYR A 51 3.44 -5.88 3.45
N ALA A 52 4.49 -6.63 3.80
CA ALA A 52 5.48 -6.20 4.79
C ALA A 52 6.14 -4.86 4.42
N GLY A 53 6.41 -4.63 3.14
CA GLY A 53 6.90 -3.34 2.63
C GLY A 53 5.89 -2.22 2.82
N ALA A 54 4.60 -2.47 2.55
CA ALA A 54 3.54 -1.50 2.80
C ALA A 54 3.40 -1.16 4.30
N VAL A 55 3.57 -2.14 5.18
CA VAL A 55 3.61 -1.94 6.63
C VAL A 55 4.83 -1.11 7.05
N ALA A 56 6.00 -1.37 6.47
CA ALA A 56 7.20 -0.57 6.74
C ALA A 56 7.04 0.88 6.28
N LEU A 57 6.41 1.11 5.12
CA LEU A 57 6.07 2.45 4.62
C LEU A 57 5.12 3.19 5.57
N ALA A 58 4.06 2.51 6.04
CA ALA A 58 3.02 3.11 6.89
C ALA A 58 3.42 3.18 8.37
N GLY A 59 4.45 2.45 8.80
CA GLY A 59 4.87 2.29 10.19
C GLY A 59 3.96 1.40 11.04
N HIS A 60 2.90 0.82 10.46
CA HIS A 60 1.95 -0.05 11.14
C HIS A 60 1.14 -0.90 10.18
N SER A 61 0.55 -1.98 10.69
CA SER A 61 -0.43 -2.81 9.97
C SER A 61 -1.83 -2.54 10.52
N CYS A 62 -2.76 -2.17 9.65
CA CYS A 62 -4.14 -1.88 10.02
C CYS A 62 -5.12 -2.18 8.87
N PRO A 63 -6.44 -2.19 9.13
CA PRO A 63 -7.44 -2.39 8.08
C PRO A 63 -7.33 -1.40 6.90
N THR A 64 -6.90 -0.16 7.13
CA THR A 64 -6.71 0.83 6.07
C THR A 64 -5.54 0.47 5.14
N VAL A 65 -4.39 0.08 5.70
CA VAL A 65 -3.22 -0.36 4.91
C VAL A 65 -3.55 -1.64 4.15
N ALA A 66 -4.27 -2.58 4.79
CA ALA A 66 -4.76 -3.80 4.14
C ALA A 66 -5.72 -3.49 2.98
N GLY A 67 -6.66 -2.56 3.19
CA GLY A 67 -7.59 -2.12 2.15
C GLY A 67 -6.89 -1.46 0.97
N ALA A 68 -5.92 -0.57 1.24
CA ALA A 68 -5.11 0.05 0.19
C ALA A 68 -4.35 -0.98 -0.64
N TRP A 69 -3.78 -1.99 0.02
CA TRP A 69 -3.11 -3.11 -0.62
C TRP A 69 -4.06 -3.90 -1.52
N LEU A 70 -5.21 -4.35 -0.99
CA LEU A 70 -6.20 -5.14 -1.74
C LEU A 70 -6.78 -4.37 -2.92
N MET A 71 -7.17 -3.11 -2.72
CA MET A 71 -7.69 -2.28 -3.79
C MET A 71 -6.68 -2.14 -4.92
N THR A 72 -5.41 -1.86 -4.58
CA THR A 72 -4.34 -1.74 -5.59
C THR A 72 -4.11 -3.05 -6.32
N THR A 73 -4.00 -4.17 -5.60
CA THR A 73 -3.83 -5.51 -6.20
C THR A 73 -4.94 -5.82 -7.19
N ARG A 74 -6.19 -5.61 -6.81
CA ARG A 74 -7.35 -5.93 -7.64
C ARG A 74 -7.49 -4.98 -8.83
N ALA A 75 -7.18 -3.70 -8.65
CA ALA A 75 -7.15 -2.74 -9.75
C ALA A 75 -6.11 -3.12 -10.81
N LEU A 76 -4.89 -3.45 -10.37
CA LEU A 76 -3.82 -3.85 -11.28
C LEU A 76 -4.14 -5.14 -12.03
N ALA A 77 -4.71 -6.14 -11.35
CA ALA A 77 -5.15 -7.38 -11.99
C ALA A 77 -6.27 -7.14 -13.02
N HIS A 78 -7.19 -6.22 -12.75
CA HIS A 78 -8.25 -5.85 -13.69
C HIS A 78 -7.72 -5.10 -14.91
N LEU A 79 -6.82 -4.13 -14.68
CA LEU A 79 -6.27 -3.27 -15.74
C LEU A 79 -5.23 -3.98 -16.61
N TYR A 80 -4.57 -5.01 -16.08
CA TYR A 80 -3.56 -5.80 -16.78
C TYR A 80 -3.88 -7.29 -16.66
N PRO A 81 -4.91 -7.77 -17.37
CA PRO A 81 -5.27 -9.19 -17.36
C PRO A 81 -4.17 -10.07 -17.97
N GLU A 82 -3.30 -9.47 -18.77
CA GLU A 82 -2.13 -10.11 -19.37
C GLU A 82 -0.88 -9.24 -19.14
N GLY A 83 0.24 -9.88 -18.83
CA GLY A 83 1.52 -9.23 -18.59
C GLY A 83 1.65 -8.55 -17.24
N LEU A 84 2.71 -7.75 -17.07
CA LEU A 84 2.96 -7.00 -15.86
C LEU A 84 2.40 -5.58 -15.96
N PRO A 85 1.85 -5.03 -14.88
CA PRO A 85 1.50 -3.62 -14.84
C PRO A 85 2.74 -2.74 -15.00
N GLU A 86 2.63 -1.66 -15.80
CA GLU A 86 3.69 -0.69 -16.03
C GLU A 86 3.69 0.39 -14.94
N ARG A 87 4.69 0.36 -14.07
CA ARG A 87 4.87 1.36 -13.02
C ARG A 87 5.19 2.74 -13.64
N GLY A 88 4.41 3.76 -13.25
CA GLY A 88 4.50 5.12 -13.79
C GLY A 88 3.74 5.33 -15.11
N ASN A 89 3.12 4.29 -15.66
CA ASN A 89 2.11 4.43 -16.71
C ASN A 89 0.68 4.42 -16.14
N LEU A 90 0.56 4.70 -14.84
CA LEU A 90 -0.68 4.76 -14.09
C LEU A 90 -0.86 6.17 -13.54
N SER A 91 -2.06 6.71 -13.64
CA SER A 91 -2.49 7.87 -12.86
C SER A 91 -3.50 7.45 -11.81
N VAL A 92 -3.49 8.15 -10.68
CA VAL A 92 -4.33 7.86 -9.52
C VAL A 92 -5.08 9.11 -9.11
N ASP A 93 -6.38 9.03 -9.06
CA ASP A 93 -7.28 10.11 -8.64
C ASP A 93 -8.00 9.70 -7.36
N PHE A 94 -8.01 10.57 -6.37
CA PHE A 94 -8.78 10.42 -5.14
C PHE A 94 -9.98 11.36 -5.13
N ARG A 95 -11.15 10.85 -4.70
CA ARG A 95 -12.36 11.66 -4.52
C ARG A 95 -12.16 12.71 -3.43
N ASP A 96 -11.59 12.31 -2.32
CA ASP A 96 -11.48 13.15 -1.13
C ASP A 96 -10.14 13.90 -1.09
N ALA A 97 -10.07 14.96 -0.31
CA ALA A 97 -8.83 15.68 -0.04
C ALA A 97 -7.80 14.77 0.65
N GLN A 98 -6.51 14.97 0.37
CA GLN A 98 -5.42 14.16 0.93
C GLN A 98 -5.46 14.05 2.47
N LYS A 99 -5.87 15.12 3.15
CA LYS A 99 -5.96 15.20 4.62
C LYS A 99 -7.29 14.69 5.19
N ALA A 100 -8.24 14.29 4.34
CA ALA A 100 -9.54 13.80 4.79
C ALA A 100 -9.46 12.34 5.25
N GLY A 101 -9.94 12.06 6.45
CA GLY A 101 -10.01 10.69 6.98
C GLY A 101 -8.70 9.92 6.88
N THR A 102 -8.74 8.80 6.17
CA THR A 102 -7.57 7.93 5.92
C THR A 102 -7.02 8.04 4.49
N THR A 103 -7.51 8.99 3.70
CA THR A 103 -7.15 9.16 2.28
C THR A 103 -5.63 9.25 2.08
N GLY A 104 -4.92 10.02 2.91
CA GLY A 104 -3.46 10.16 2.81
C GLY A 104 -2.71 8.85 3.06
N VAL A 105 -3.20 8.01 3.97
CA VAL A 105 -2.60 6.68 4.23
C VAL A 105 -2.79 5.76 3.03
N VAL A 106 -4.00 5.72 2.48
CA VAL A 106 -4.30 4.94 1.26
C VAL A 106 -3.44 5.44 0.10
N ALA A 107 -3.41 6.76 -0.11
CA ALA A 107 -2.64 7.38 -1.19
C ALA A 107 -1.13 7.08 -1.09
N ALA A 108 -0.56 7.04 0.11
CA ALA A 108 0.85 6.70 0.29
C ALA A 108 1.17 5.28 -0.21
N VAL A 109 0.33 4.30 0.13
CA VAL A 109 0.51 2.90 -0.30
C VAL A 109 0.32 2.78 -1.82
N VAL A 110 -0.77 3.35 -2.35
CA VAL A 110 -1.07 3.29 -3.80
C VAL A 110 0.02 3.98 -4.61
N SER A 111 0.46 5.18 -4.19
CA SER A 111 1.53 5.94 -4.82
C SER A 111 2.86 5.17 -4.81
N TRP A 112 3.22 4.56 -3.69
CA TRP A 112 4.44 3.76 -3.57
C TRP A 112 4.46 2.59 -4.56
N ILE A 113 3.35 1.88 -4.73
CA ILE A 113 3.24 0.77 -5.67
C ILE A 113 3.23 1.27 -7.12
N THR A 114 2.34 2.19 -7.47
CA THR A 114 2.09 2.63 -8.86
C THR A 114 3.16 3.59 -9.40
N GLY A 115 3.92 4.24 -8.51
CA GLY A 115 4.83 5.32 -8.86
C GLY A 115 4.14 6.65 -9.16
N ALA A 116 2.81 6.73 -9.06
CA ALA A 116 2.09 7.98 -9.24
C ALA A 116 2.40 8.95 -8.10
N ALA A 117 2.80 10.15 -8.42
CA ALA A 117 3.12 11.20 -7.45
C ALA A 117 2.45 12.53 -7.85
N GLY A 118 2.23 13.39 -6.85
CA GLY A 118 1.77 14.76 -7.07
C GLY A 118 2.86 15.63 -7.70
N ASP A 119 2.72 16.95 -7.58
CA ASP A 119 3.61 17.93 -8.23
C ASP A 119 5.09 17.80 -7.80
N GLY A 120 5.35 17.29 -6.60
CA GLY A 120 6.69 17.02 -6.07
C GLY A 120 7.34 15.75 -6.60
N GLY A 121 6.66 14.98 -7.45
CA GLY A 121 7.17 13.73 -8.02
C GLY A 121 8.35 13.92 -8.96
N PHE A 122 8.99 12.80 -9.32
CA PHE A 122 10.09 12.78 -10.28
C PHE A 122 9.67 13.40 -11.61
N LYS A 123 10.43 14.34 -12.10
CA LYS A 123 10.08 15.13 -13.29
C LYS A 123 10.41 14.45 -14.62
N GLY A 124 11.02 13.28 -14.55
CA GLY A 124 11.40 12.50 -15.71
C GLY A 124 12.88 12.66 -16.09
N LEU A 125 13.29 11.85 -17.05
CA LEU A 125 14.62 11.85 -17.66
C LEU A 125 14.44 11.93 -19.17
N ALA A 126 15.12 12.87 -19.83
CA ALA A 126 15.08 13.08 -21.29
C ALA A 126 13.65 13.14 -21.87
N GLY A 127 12.71 13.75 -21.14
CA GLY A 127 11.31 13.90 -21.56
C GLY A 127 10.42 12.67 -21.32
N SER A 128 10.95 11.62 -20.70
CA SER A 128 10.22 10.38 -20.40
C SER A 128 10.24 10.05 -18.90
N HIS A 129 9.49 9.05 -18.50
CA HIS A 129 9.48 8.49 -17.12
C HIS A 129 9.07 9.46 -16.01
N ALA A 130 8.38 10.57 -16.33
CA ALA A 130 7.86 11.47 -15.30
C ALA A 130 6.84 10.75 -14.41
N ARG A 131 6.91 11.04 -13.10
CA ARG A 131 6.00 10.53 -12.07
C ARG A 131 5.14 11.65 -11.46
N CYS A 132 5.52 12.91 -11.69
CA CYS A 132 4.79 14.06 -11.19
C CYS A 132 3.46 14.27 -11.92
N GLY A 133 2.47 14.85 -11.20
CA GLY A 133 1.15 15.13 -11.75
C GLY A 133 0.28 13.90 -12.02
N LEU A 134 0.70 12.72 -11.53
CA LEU A 134 -0.01 11.45 -11.70
C LEU A 134 -0.89 11.09 -10.50
N LEU A 135 -0.77 11.79 -9.40
CA LEU A 135 -1.57 11.63 -8.18
C LEU A 135 -2.35 12.91 -7.94
N ARG A 136 -3.68 12.82 -7.93
CA ARG A 136 -4.58 13.96 -7.76
C ARG A 136 -5.61 13.68 -6.67
N PHE A 137 -6.08 14.74 -6.03
CA PHE A 137 -7.09 14.69 -4.99
C PHE A 137 -8.27 15.60 -5.35
N GLU A 138 -9.40 15.42 -4.67
CA GLU A 138 -10.62 16.22 -4.86
C GLU A 138 -11.15 16.13 -6.30
N VAL A 139 -11.01 14.93 -6.90
CA VAL A 139 -11.52 14.64 -8.25
C VAL A 139 -12.92 14.06 -8.15
N ALA A 140 -13.88 14.62 -8.88
CA ALA A 140 -15.26 14.15 -8.89
C ALA A 140 -15.36 12.71 -9.43
N MET A 141 -15.82 11.77 -8.59
CA MET A 141 -16.05 10.35 -8.91
C MET A 141 -16.95 9.70 -7.86
N GLN A 142 -17.42 8.48 -8.12
CA GLN A 142 -18.24 7.72 -7.16
C GLN A 142 -17.35 6.94 -6.16
N GLY A 143 -16.32 6.26 -6.64
CA GLY A 143 -15.40 5.47 -5.82
C GLY A 143 -14.52 6.31 -4.89
N GLN A 144 -13.83 5.66 -3.96
CA GLN A 144 -12.87 6.31 -3.07
C GLN A 144 -11.67 6.83 -3.85
N PHE A 145 -11.19 6.04 -4.82
CA PHE A 145 -10.16 6.44 -5.77
C PHE A 145 -10.27 5.65 -7.07
N ARG A 146 -9.58 6.14 -8.09
CA ARG A 146 -9.51 5.56 -9.42
C ARG A 146 -8.05 5.37 -9.83
N ILE A 147 -7.77 4.24 -10.50
CA ILE A 147 -6.52 4.03 -11.23
C ILE A 147 -6.83 3.99 -12.71
N LEU A 148 -6.09 4.79 -13.51
CA LEU A 148 -6.17 4.80 -14.96
C LEU A 148 -4.85 4.37 -15.58
N ARG A 149 -4.91 3.56 -16.63
CA ARG A 149 -3.80 3.34 -17.57
C ARG A 149 -3.68 4.52 -18.50
N ARG A 150 -2.50 5.12 -18.56
CA ARG A 150 -2.25 6.30 -19.39
C ARG A 150 -2.11 5.97 -20.88
N ASP A 151 -1.73 4.74 -21.21
CA ASP A 151 -1.59 4.25 -22.58
C ASP A 151 -2.93 3.95 -23.26
N THR A 152 -3.91 3.45 -22.51
CA THR A 152 -5.21 3.05 -23.05
C THR A 152 -6.36 3.97 -22.65
N GLY A 153 -6.20 4.75 -21.58
CA GLY A 153 -7.28 5.52 -20.96
C GLY A 153 -8.27 4.68 -20.16
N VAL A 154 -8.10 3.36 -20.12
CA VAL A 154 -8.97 2.47 -19.33
C VAL A 154 -8.69 2.65 -17.85
N GLY A 155 -9.74 2.77 -17.06
CA GLY A 155 -9.64 2.96 -15.63
C GLY A 155 -10.62 2.11 -14.83
N VAL A 156 -10.40 2.09 -13.52
CA VAL A 156 -11.29 1.45 -12.56
C VAL A 156 -11.39 2.28 -11.29
N GLU A 157 -12.61 2.51 -10.83
CA GLU A 157 -12.91 3.10 -9.53
C GLU A 157 -13.02 2.01 -8.47
N LEU A 158 -12.56 2.31 -7.27
CA LEU A 158 -12.48 1.36 -6.17
C LEU A 158 -13.13 1.92 -4.91
N ASP A 159 -13.84 1.05 -4.22
CA ASP A 159 -14.33 1.27 -2.86
C ASP A 159 -13.94 0.11 -1.95
N TYR A 160 -13.68 0.43 -0.69
CA TYR A 160 -13.33 -0.53 0.34
C TYR A 160 -14.30 -0.44 1.52
N ARG A 161 -14.84 -1.57 1.93
CA ARG A 161 -15.85 -1.71 2.97
C ARG A 161 -15.35 -2.56 4.15
N PRO A 162 -14.49 -2.01 5.02
CA PRO A 162 -13.89 -2.76 6.14
C PRO A 162 -14.91 -3.29 7.15
N GLU A 163 -16.13 -2.78 7.16
CA GLU A 163 -17.24 -3.26 7.98
C GLU A 163 -17.69 -4.69 7.60
N ARG A 164 -17.38 -5.16 6.40
CA ARG A 164 -17.61 -6.55 5.97
C ARG A 164 -16.79 -7.57 6.78
N VAL A 165 -15.68 -7.10 7.36
CA VAL A 165 -14.84 -7.89 8.27
C VAL A 165 -14.82 -7.20 9.63
N PRO A 166 -15.83 -7.40 10.49
CA PRO A 166 -15.95 -6.71 11.77
C PRO A 166 -14.80 -7.09 12.71
N ALA A 167 -14.50 -6.17 13.63
CA ALA A 167 -13.61 -6.46 14.75
C ALA A 167 -14.25 -7.51 15.68
N GLN A 168 -13.41 -8.23 16.41
CA GLN A 168 -13.88 -9.11 17.48
C GLN A 168 -14.54 -8.29 18.59
N PRO A 169 -15.58 -8.84 19.28
CA PRO A 169 -16.35 -8.09 20.29
C PRO A 169 -15.50 -7.48 21.41
N GLU A 170 -14.47 -8.19 21.87
CA GLU A 170 -13.56 -7.74 22.94
C GLU A 170 -12.70 -6.52 22.56
N MET A 171 -12.59 -6.23 21.27
CA MET A 171 -11.77 -5.13 20.77
C MET A 171 -12.23 -3.77 21.34
N ALA A 172 -13.53 -3.58 21.54
CA ALA A 172 -14.07 -2.32 22.06
C ALA A 172 -13.63 -2.06 23.50
N GLU A 173 -13.67 -3.09 24.36
CA GLU A 173 -13.23 -3.02 25.75
C GLU A 173 -11.72 -2.77 25.84
N LEU A 174 -10.93 -3.54 25.11
CA LEU A 174 -9.48 -3.41 25.05
C LEU A 174 -9.07 -1.99 24.58
N MET A 175 -9.73 -1.47 23.55
CA MET A 175 -9.52 -0.10 23.06
C MET A 175 -9.89 0.94 24.13
N GLY A 176 -10.98 0.72 24.88
CA GLY A 176 -11.38 1.57 26.00
C GLY A 176 -10.30 1.67 27.06
N ALA A 177 -9.75 0.52 27.49
CA ALA A 177 -8.67 0.47 28.47
C ALA A 177 -7.39 1.16 27.97
N ILE A 178 -7.05 1.01 26.69
CA ILE A 178 -5.90 1.69 26.07
C ILE A 178 -6.11 3.22 26.08
N LYS A 179 -7.27 3.68 25.64
CA LYS A 179 -7.60 5.12 25.57
C LYS A 179 -7.59 5.80 26.96
N SER A 180 -8.05 5.09 27.99
CA SER A 180 -8.04 5.60 29.37
C SER A 180 -6.67 5.50 30.06
N GLY A 181 -5.69 4.85 29.41
CA GLY A 181 -4.36 4.64 30.00
C GLY A 181 -4.31 3.56 31.08
N THR A 182 -5.39 2.79 31.27
CA THR A 182 -5.51 1.77 32.32
C THR A 182 -5.16 0.36 31.87
N ALA A 183 -4.89 0.16 30.55
CA ALA A 183 -4.60 -1.14 29.99
C ALA A 183 -3.35 -1.79 30.60
N SER A 184 -3.48 -3.03 31.08
CA SER A 184 -2.34 -3.87 31.49
C SER A 184 -1.48 -4.26 30.28
N ALA A 185 -0.29 -4.80 30.54
CA ALA A 185 0.58 -5.33 29.48
C ALA A 185 -0.10 -6.49 28.71
N GLU A 186 -0.86 -7.31 29.42
CA GLU A 186 -1.62 -8.41 28.83
C GLU A 186 -2.75 -7.90 27.92
N GLN A 187 -3.51 -6.90 28.36
CA GLN A 187 -4.57 -6.29 27.55
C GLN A 187 -3.99 -5.60 26.29
N ARG A 188 -2.83 -4.97 26.37
CA ARG A 188 -2.15 -4.40 25.19
C ARG A 188 -1.74 -5.47 24.19
N ARG A 189 -1.23 -6.60 24.67
CA ARG A 189 -0.88 -7.74 23.80
C ARG A 189 -2.12 -8.33 23.15
N ALA A 190 -3.17 -8.61 23.93
CA ALA A 190 -4.44 -9.13 23.42
C ALA A 190 -5.07 -8.19 22.38
N PHE A 191 -4.99 -6.87 22.59
CA PHE A 191 -5.41 -5.88 21.60
C PHE A 191 -4.63 -6.01 20.30
N GLY A 192 -3.30 -6.10 20.36
CA GLY A 192 -2.46 -6.27 19.18
C GLY A 192 -2.75 -7.56 18.41
N GLU A 193 -2.96 -8.67 19.13
CA GLU A 193 -3.31 -9.97 18.56
C GLU A 193 -4.67 -9.92 17.84
N ALA A 194 -5.71 -9.39 18.50
CA ALA A 194 -7.05 -9.22 17.92
C ALA A 194 -7.06 -8.24 16.74
N TRP A 195 -6.24 -7.18 16.81
CA TRP A 195 -6.06 -6.23 15.72
C TRP A 195 -5.45 -6.90 14.49
N GLN A 196 -4.36 -7.65 14.66
CA GLN A 196 -3.70 -8.33 13.55
C GLN A 196 -4.52 -9.52 13.03
N ASP A 197 -5.32 -10.19 13.87
CA ASP A 197 -6.27 -11.19 13.39
C ASP A 197 -7.30 -10.58 12.42
N ARG A 198 -7.83 -9.40 12.73
CA ARG A 198 -8.73 -8.70 11.80
C ARG A 198 -8.05 -8.39 10.47
N VAL A 199 -6.80 -7.90 10.51
CA VAL A 199 -6.03 -7.62 9.29
C VAL A 199 -5.79 -8.89 8.48
N ARG A 200 -5.46 -10.00 9.15
CA ARG A 200 -5.28 -11.31 8.53
C ARG A 200 -6.58 -11.76 7.84
N ARG A 201 -7.72 -11.65 8.52
CA ARG A 201 -9.04 -12.00 7.93
C ARG A 201 -9.35 -11.15 6.70
N ILE A 202 -9.04 -9.87 6.72
CA ILE A 202 -9.19 -8.98 5.56
C ILE A 202 -8.34 -9.47 4.38
N LEU A 203 -7.05 -9.70 4.60
CA LEU A 203 -6.10 -9.98 3.52
C LEU A 203 -6.15 -11.41 3.01
N VAL A 204 -6.31 -12.38 3.91
CA VAL A 204 -6.14 -13.81 3.61
C VAL A 204 -7.49 -14.49 3.37
N GLU A 205 -8.47 -14.24 4.23
CA GLU A 205 -9.75 -14.92 4.14
C GLU A 205 -10.74 -14.21 3.21
N ASN A 206 -10.72 -12.88 3.19
CA ASN A 206 -11.68 -12.07 2.46
C ASN A 206 -11.05 -11.24 1.32
N GLY A 207 -9.77 -11.46 0.99
CA GLY A 207 -9.05 -10.68 -0.03
C GLY A 207 -9.70 -10.72 -1.42
N ASN A 208 -10.46 -11.77 -1.73
CA ASN A 208 -11.18 -11.94 -2.98
C ASN A 208 -12.68 -11.62 -2.89
N ASP A 209 -13.20 -11.23 -1.71
CA ASP A 209 -14.62 -10.87 -1.54
C ASP A 209 -14.95 -9.62 -2.38
N PRO A 210 -15.85 -9.72 -3.39
CA PRO A 210 -16.23 -8.58 -4.22
C PRO A 210 -17.00 -7.51 -3.45
N ASP A 211 -17.60 -7.85 -2.31
CA ASP A 211 -18.30 -6.90 -1.45
C ASP A 211 -17.35 -6.16 -0.49
N LEU A 212 -16.17 -6.72 -0.20
CA LEU A 212 -15.14 -6.07 0.61
C LEU A 212 -14.43 -4.98 -0.20
N VAL A 213 -14.06 -5.28 -1.44
CA VAL A 213 -13.50 -4.32 -2.40
C VAL A 213 -14.33 -4.36 -3.67
N THR A 214 -14.99 -3.28 -3.99
CA THR A 214 -15.75 -3.16 -5.23
C THR A 214 -14.91 -2.48 -6.31
N LEU A 215 -15.06 -2.95 -7.56
CA LEU A 215 -14.45 -2.38 -8.74
C LEU A 215 -15.54 -1.96 -9.72
N THR A 216 -15.50 -0.71 -10.16
CA THR A 216 -16.41 -0.18 -11.18
C THR A 216 -15.58 0.32 -12.35
N PRO A 217 -15.72 -0.25 -13.56
CA PRO A 217 -15.04 0.27 -14.74
C PRO A 217 -15.31 1.75 -14.94
N SER A 218 -14.27 2.50 -15.29
CA SER A 218 -14.37 3.93 -15.63
C SER A 218 -13.61 4.21 -16.92
N VAL A 219 -14.11 5.15 -17.67
CA VAL A 219 -13.53 5.60 -18.95
C VAL A 219 -13.04 7.01 -18.78
#